data_d32f433cc2c2fd602ee25efdcca9db5b
#
_entry.id   d32f433cc2c2fd602ee25efdcca9db5b
#
_cell.length_a   1.000
_cell.length_b   1.000
_cell.length_c   1.000
_cell.angle_alpha   90.00
_cell.angle_beta   90.00
_cell.angle_gamma   90.00
#
_symmetry.space_group_name_H-M   'P 1'
#
loop_
_entity.id
_entity.type
_entity.pdbx_description
1 polymer ?
#
loop_
_entity_poly.entity_id
_entity_poly.type
_entity_poly.pdbx_seq_one_letter_code
_entity_poly.pdbx_strand_id
1 'polypeptide(L)'
;VKPRKPLKRGKPPKRGAPPKGTGSINNRSKKQSELYELRRPFVEKILSERPLCQACKVFAQHDEKVTFIQKNSTDVHEIIRRSQGGSILDEDNVLAVCRPCHTRIGNYPQLAFDLGLAKHGWER
;
A
#
# COMPACT_ATOMS: atom_id res chain seq x y z
N VAL A 1 28.34 -45.29 40.89
CA VAL A 1 28.44 -43.96 40.24
C VAL A 1 27.62 -42.97 41.07
N LYS A 2 28.29 -41.96 41.61
CA LYS A 2 27.60 -40.93 42.38
C LYS A 2 26.80 -40.04 41.43
N PRO A 3 25.52 -39.71 41.70
CA PRO A 3 24.73 -38.80 40.90
C PRO A 3 25.38 -37.43 40.91
N ARG A 4 25.49 -36.80 39.75
CA ARG A 4 26.00 -35.43 39.62
C ARG A 4 25.01 -34.46 40.25
N LYS A 5 25.52 -33.56 41.10
CA LYS A 5 24.69 -32.48 41.65
C LYS A 5 24.18 -31.62 40.47
N PRO A 6 22.88 -31.26 40.46
CA PRO A 6 22.36 -30.40 39.45
C PRO A 6 23.09 -29.05 39.48
N LEU A 7 23.42 -28.55 38.31
CA LEU A 7 24.01 -27.21 38.16
C LEU A 7 23.00 -26.15 38.63
N LYS A 8 23.42 -25.29 39.55
CA LYS A 8 22.61 -24.18 39.98
C LYS A 8 22.47 -23.23 38.81
N ARG A 9 21.22 -22.93 38.39
CA ARG A 9 20.98 -21.88 37.43
C ARG A 9 21.46 -20.55 37.97
N GLY A 10 22.34 -19.89 37.24
CA GLY A 10 22.73 -18.52 37.55
C GLY A 10 21.52 -17.57 37.50
N LYS A 11 21.61 -16.47 38.22
CA LYS A 11 20.58 -15.44 38.15
C LYS A 11 20.47 -14.92 36.72
N PRO A 12 19.26 -14.73 36.16
CA PRO A 12 19.14 -14.13 34.83
C PRO A 12 19.77 -12.74 34.80
N PRO A 13 20.36 -12.34 33.67
CA PRO A 13 20.92 -10.99 33.56
C PRO A 13 19.83 -9.95 33.82
N LYS A 14 20.16 -8.91 34.59
CA LYS A 14 19.22 -7.82 34.82
C LYS A 14 18.95 -7.13 33.47
N ARG A 15 17.68 -6.99 33.11
CA ARG A 15 17.31 -6.17 31.95
C ARG A 15 17.78 -4.74 32.21
N GLY A 16 18.57 -4.20 31.31
CA GLY A 16 18.92 -2.79 31.33
C GLY A 16 17.67 -1.92 31.24
N ALA A 17 17.73 -0.70 31.72
CA ALA A 17 16.65 0.26 31.57
C ALA A 17 16.35 0.42 30.06
N PRO A 18 15.05 0.54 29.66
CA PRO A 18 14.73 0.80 28.27
C PRO A 18 15.38 2.12 27.84
N PRO A 19 15.86 2.22 26.57
CA PRO A 19 16.44 3.45 26.11
C PRO A 19 15.42 4.59 26.23
N LYS A 20 15.84 5.71 26.79
CA LYS A 20 14.98 6.90 26.91
C LYS A 20 14.72 7.42 25.48
N GLY A 21 13.50 7.23 25.00
CA GLY A 21 13.09 7.79 23.73
C GLY A 21 13.08 9.31 23.79
N THR A 22 13.86 9.95 22.97
CA THR A 22 13.84 11.39 22.78
C THR A 22 12.94 11.74 21.60
N GLY A 23 11.62 11.84 21.85
CA GLY A 23 10.66 12.27 20.85
C GLY A 23 10.05 11.15 19.98
N SER A 24 9.09 11.50 19.15
CA SER A 24 8.45 10.58 18.22
C SER A 24 9.42 10.20 17.08
N ILE A 25 9.48 8.90 16.77
CA ILE A 25 10.26 8.41 15.64
C ILE A 25 9.57 8.89 14.35
N ASN A 26 10.30 9.62 13.54
CA ASN A 26 9.83 10.01 12.22
C ASN A 26 9.83 8.76 11.31
N ASN A 27 8.64 8.22 10.99
CA ASN A 27 8.49 7.02 10.16
C ASN A 27 8.84 7.24 8.69
N ARG A 28 9.13 8.47 8.29
CA ARG A 28 9.43 8.84 6.92
C ARG A 28 10.75 9.59 6.84
N SER A 29 11.55 9.25 5.83
CA SER A 29 12.73 10.04 5.50
C SER A 29 12.32 11.42 4.98
N LYS A 30 13.24 12.40 5.04
CA LYS A 30 13.01 13.74 4.49
C LYS A 30 12.61 13.70 3.01
N LYS A 31 13.30 12.91 2.21
CA LYS A 31 12.99 12.71 0.78
C LYS A 31 11.57 12.16 0.57
N GLN A 32 11.15 11.23 1.40
CA GLN A 32 9.81 10.66 1.34
C GLN A 32 8.73 11.67 1.71
N SER A 33 8.97 12.50 2.72
CA SER A 33 8.06 13.57 3.12
C SER A 33 7.88 14.60 2.00
N GLU A 34 8.96 14.99 1.32
CA GLU A 34 8.92 15.88 0.16
C GLU A 34 8.08 15.31 -0.98
N LEU A 35 8.21 14.01 -1.28
CA LEU A 35 7.38 13.33 -2.27
C LEU A 35 5.89 13.35 -1.91
N TYR A 36 5.55 13.14 -0.65
CA TYR A 36 4.16 13.17 -0.19
C TYR A 36 3.55 14.58 -0.24
N GLU A 37 4.33 15.61 -0.03
CA GLU A 37 3.89 17.00 -0.22
C GLU A 37 3.52 17.28 -1.68
N LEU A 38 4.31 16.78 -2.62
CA LEU A 38 4.03 16.89 -4.05
C LEU A 38 2.84 16.02 -4.49
N ARG A 39 2.58 14.92 -3.77
CA ARG A 39 1.49 14.00 -4.10
C ARG A 39 0.11 14.61 -3.87
N ARG A 40 -0.06 15.43 -2.85
CA ARG A 40 -1.39 16.03 -2.55
C ARG A 40 -1.98 16.79 -3.74
N PRO A 41 -1.29 17.79 -4.34
CA PRO A 41 -1.79 18.47 -5.52
C PRO A 41 -1.91 17.55 -6.74
N PHE A 42 -1.05 16.56 -6.88
CA PHE A 42 -1.12 15.55 -7.92
C PHE A 42 -2.41 14.71 -7.82
N VAL A 43 -2.77 14.24 -6.63
CA VAL A 43 -4.01 13.50 -6.40
C VAL A 43 -5.24 14.36 -6.73
N GLU A 44 -5.26 15.61 -6.29
CA GLU A 44 -6.34 16.56 -6.60
C GLU A 44 -6.49 16.77 -8.11
N LYS A 45 -5.37 16.92 -8.81
CA LYS A 45 -5.34 17.04 -10.27
C LYS A 45 -5.92 15.81 -10.96
N ILE A 46 -5.46 14.62 -10.59
CA ILE A 46 -5.91 13.36 -11.18
C ILE A 46 -7.41 13.16 -10.94
N LEU A 47 -7.91 13.39 -9.74
CA LEU A 47 -9.32 13.24 -9.42
C LEU A 47 -10.19 14.24 -10.15
N SER A 48 -9.70 15.45 -10.41
CA SER A 48 -10.43 16.47 -11.17
C SER A 48 -10.45 16.16 -12.67
N GLU A 49 -9.37 15.63 -13.23
CA GLU A 49 -9.26 15.22 -14.64
C GLU A 49 -10.00 13.91 -14.94
N ARG A 50 -10.09 13.02 -13.95
CA ARG A 50 -10.69 11.69 -14.06
C ARG A 50 -11.78 11.51 -12.98
N PRO A 51 -12.93 12.22 -13.12
CA PRO A 51 -13.96 12.23 -12.07
C PRO A 51 -14.70 10.89 -11.92
N LEU A 52 -14.66 10.03 -12.94
CA LEU A 52 -15.32 8.72 -12.91
C LEU A 52 -14.33 7.60 -12.59
N CYS A 53 -14.77 6.61 -11.80
CA CYS A 53 -13.95 5.46 -11.46
C CYS A 53 -13.57 4.66 -12.70
N GLN A 54 -12.27 4.44 -12.90
CA GLN A 54 -11.75 3.70 -14.05
C GLN A 54 -11.85 2.18 -13.88
N ALA A 55 -12.10 1.69 -12.68
CA ALA A 55 -12.17 0.26 -12.36
C ALA A 55 -13.58 -0.32 -12.32
N CYS A 56 -14.62 0.49 -12.12
CA CYS A 56 -16.00 0.01 -12.05
C CYS A 56 -16.41 -0.81 -13.28
N LYS A 57 -16.13 -0.29 -14.46
CA LYS A 57 -16.45 -0.95 -15.74
C LYS A 57 -15.64 -2.23 -15.93
N VAL A 58 -14.37 -2.22 -15.56
CA VAL A 58 -13.46 -3.36 -15.68
C VAL A 58 -13.98 -4.53 -14.83
N PHE A 59 -14.33 -4.29 -13.58
CA PHE A 59 -14.89 -5.32 -12.70
C PHE A 59 -16.25 -5.83 -13.19
N ALA A 60 -17.12 -4.95 -13.68
CA ALA A 60 -18.43 -5.33 -14.18
C ALA A 60 -18.34 -6.18 -15.47
N GLN A 61 -17.36 -5.92 -16.33
CA GLN A 61 -17.12 -6.72 -17.53
C GLN A 61 -16.51 -8.10 -17.21
N HIS A 62 -15.75 -8.19 -16.14
CA HIS A 62 -15.11 -9.45 -15.73
C HIS A 62 -16.11 -10.39 -15.02
N ASP A 63 -17.01 -9.86 -14.18
CA ASP A 63 -17.95 -10.63 -13.38
C ASP A 63 -19.40 -10.24 -13.72
N GLU A 64 -20.12 -11.13 -14.39
CA GLU A 64 -21.51 -10.93 -14.77
C GLU A 64 -22.46 -10.74 -13.58
N LYS A 65 -22.06 -11.21 -12.40
CA LYS A 65 -22.84 -11.06 -11.17
C LYS A 65 -22.72 -9.66 -10.58
N VAL A 66 -21.70 -8.91 -10.99
CA VAL A 66 -21.51 -7.53 -10.53
C VAL A 66 -22.33 -6.60 -11.41
N THR A 67 -23.31 -5.95 -10.81
CA THR A 67 -24.08 -4.91 -11.49
C THR A 67 -23.19 -3.70 -11.76
N PHE A 68 -23.13 -3.26 -13.02
CA PHE A 68 -22.38 -2.06 -13.38
C PHE A 68 -23.07 -0.82 -12.84
N ILE A 69 -22.43 -0.20 -11.85
CA ILE A 69 -22.81 1.12 -11.34
C ILE A 69 -21.56 2.01 -11.42
N GLN A 70 -21.61 2.99 -12.31
CA GLN A 70 -20.50 3.94 -12.43
C GLN A 70 -20.50 4.87 -11.22
N LYS A 71 -19.41 4.85 -10.45
CA LYS A 71 -19.19 5.71 -9.29
C LYS A 71 -18.15 6.77 -9.58
N ASN A 72 -18.20 7.85 -8.82
CA ASN A 72 -17.18 8.87 -8.89
C ASN A 72 -15.87 8.37 -8.28
N SER A 73 -14.74 8.79 -8.83
CA SER A 73 -13.43 8.49 -8.28
C SER A 73 -13.20 9.27 -6.98
N THR A 74 -12.64 8.61 -6.00
CA THR A 74 -12.31 9.20 -4.70
C THR A 74 -10.86 8.96 -4.31
N ASP A 75 -10.24 7.92 -4.86
CA ASP A 75 -8.90 7.48 -4.53
C ASP A 75 -8.03 7.38 -5.78
N VAL A 76 -6.73 7.53 -5.61
CA VAL A 76 -5.73 7.31 -6.67
C VAL A 76 -4.99 6.02 -6.36
N HIS A 77 -5.07 5.06 -7.28
CA HIS A 77 -4.43 3.75 -7.18
C HIS A 77 -3.18 3.71 -8.08
N GLU A 78 -2.09 3.18 -7.55
CA GLU A 78 -0.84 2.99 -8.27
C GLU A 78 -0.83 1.62 -8.96
N ILE A 79 -0.66 1.60 -10.28
CA ILE A 79 -0.62 0.36 -11.06
C ILE A 79 0.62 -0.45 -10.68
N ILE A 80 1.80 0.18 -10.70
CA ILE A 80 3.04 -0.39 -10.16
C ILE A 80 3.27 0.26 -8.79
N ARG A 81 3.27 -0.56 -7.75
CA ARG A 81 3.47 -0.08 -6.39
C ARG A 81 4.84 0.58 -6.22
N ARG A 82 4.90 1.58 -5.37
CA ARG A 82 6.14 2.27 -5.03
C ARG A 82 7.23 1.29 -4.56
N SER A 83 6.87 0.30 -3.75
CA SER A 83 7.81 -0.75 -3.28
C SER A 83 8.42 -1.56 -4.41
N GLN A 84 7.82 -1.55 -5.59
CA GLN A 84 8.29 -2.23 -6.81
C GLN A 84 8.85 -1.26 -7.84
N GLY A 85 9.19 -0.05 -7.44
CA GLY A 85 9.79 0.96 -8.29
C GLY A 85 8.81 1.83 -9.08
N GLY A 86 7.50 1.75 -8.77
CA GLY A 86 6.50 2.61 -9.38
C GLY A 86 6.59 4.05 -8.86
N SER A 87 6.31 5.01 -9.72
CA SER A 87 6.24 6.42 -9.34
C SER A 87 4.85 6.78 -8.83
N ILE A 88 4.81 7.49 -7.70
CA ILE A 88 3.57 8.01 -7.12
C ILE A 88 3.11 9.32 -7.77
N LEU A 89 3.93 9.89 -8.67
CA LEU A 89 3.72 11.16 -9.35
C LEU A 89 3.60 11.01 -10.87
N ASP A 90 3.55 9.79 -11.38
CA ASP A 90 3.42 9.49 -12.80
C ASP A 90 1.95 9.28 -13.16
N GLU A 91 1.40 10.14 -14.02
CA GLU A 91 0.01 10.05 -14.47
C GLU A 91 -0.31 8.74 -15.20
N ASP A 92 0.69 8.14 -15.86
CA ASP A 92 0.53 6.86 -16.57
C ASP A 92 0.56 5.65 -15.64
N ASN A 93 1.02 5.85 -14.39
CA ASN A 93 1.12 4.78 -13.38
C ASN A 93 -0.03 4.81 -12.38
N VAL A 94 -1.03 5.65 -12.58
CA VAL A 94 -2.13 5.80 -11.62
C VAL A 94 -3.49 5.63 -12.28
N LEU A 95 -4.45 5.17 -11.47
CA LEU A 95 -5.86 5.08 -11.84
C LEU A 95 -6.69 5.86 -10.82
N ALA A 96 -7.65 6.62 -11.29
CA ALA A 96 -8.67 7.22 -10.43
C ALA A 96 -9.75 6.17 -10.20
N VAL A 97 -9.95 5.76 -8.94
CA VAL A 97 -10.87 4.69 -8.58
C VAL A 97 -11.79 5.11 -7.42
N CYS A 98 -12.94 4.48 -7.32
CA CYS A 98 -13.81 4.65 -6.16
C CYS A 98 -13.30 3.79 -4.99
N ARG A 99 -13.72 4.12 -3.77
CA ARG A 99 -13.28 3.41 -2.57
C ARG A 99 -13.57 1.90 -2.61
N PRO A 100 -14.77 1.44 -2.99
CA PRO A 100 -15.05 0.00 -3.12
C PRO A 100 -14.12 -0.72 -4.10
N CYS A 101 -13.83 -0.13 -5.26
CA CYS A 101 -12.91 -0.71 -6.24
C CYS A 101 -11.48 -0.74 -5.72
N HIS A 102 -11.02 0.31 -5.07
CA HIS A 102 -9.69 0.36 -4.46
C HIS A 102 -9.51 -0.73 -3.39
N THR A 103 -10.54 -0.92 -2.55
CA THR A 103 -10.56 -2.00 -1.55
C THR A 103 -10.53 -3.38 -2.22
N ARG A 104 -11.28 -3.57 -3.30
CA ARG A 104 -11.30 -4.83 -4.05
C ARG A 104 -9.95 -5.15 -4.68
N ILE A 105 -9.26 -4.17 -5.25
CA ILE A 105 -7.90 -4.34 -5.79
C ILE A 105 -6.93 -4.78 -4.68
N GLY A 106 -7.02 -4.20 -3.50
CA GLY A 106 -6.19 -4.56 -2.35
C GLY A 106 -6.46 -5.96 -1.81
N ASN A 107 -7.74 -6.37 -1.78
CA ASN A 107 -8.16 -7.68 -1.25
C ASN A 107 -7.94 -8.84 -2.24
N TYR A 108 -7.95 -8.56 -3.54
CA TYR A 108 -7.82 -9.56 -4.59
C TYR A 108 -6.69 -9.19 -5.56
N PRO A 109 -5.42 -9.24 -5.09
CA PRO A 109 -4.29 -8.79 -5.89
C PRO A 109 -4.08 -9.58 -7.18
N GLN A 110 -4.33 -10.88 -7.17
CA GLN A 110 -4.20 -11.70 -8.38
C GLN A 110 -5.21 -11.29 -9.44
N LEU A 111 -6.45 -11.04 -9.05
CA LEU A 111 -7.48 -10.53 -9.96
C LEU A 111 -7.08 -9.16 -10.54
N ALA A 112 -6.55 -8.29 -9.73
CA ALA A 112 -6.07 -6.99 -10.19
C ALA A 112 -4.94 -7.11 -11.24
N PHE A 113 -4.01 -8.04 -11.05
CA PHE A 113 -2.97 -8.34 -12.04
C PHE A 113 -3.57 -8.88 -13.35
N ASP A 114 -4.51 -9.82 -13.24
CA ASP A 114 -5.17 -10.44 -14.39
C ASP A 114 -5.95 -9.42 -15.22
N LEU A 115 -6.55 -8.42 -14.58
CA LEU A 115 -7.33 -7.36 -15.23
C LEU A 115 -6.48 -6.17 -15.67
N GLY A 116 -5.18 -6.17 -15.41
CA GLY A 116 -4.29 -5.05 -15.74
C GLY A 116 -4.42 -3.83 -14.85
N LEU A 117 -5.12 -3.95 -13.71
CA LEU A 117 -5.27 -2.87 -12.72
C LEU A 117 -4.05 -2.76 -11.80
N ALA A 118 -3.20 -3.76 -11.79
CA ALA A 118 -1.92 -3.77 -11.10
C ALA A 118 -0.88 -4.46 -12.00
N LYS A 119 0.37 -4.06 -11.87
CA LYS A 119 1.49 -4.66 -12.60
C LYS A 119 2.68 -4.86 -11.67
N HIS A 120 3.49 -5.85 -11.99
CA HIS A 120 4.79 -6.02 -11.32
C HIS A 120 5.80 -4.99 -11.86
N GLY A 121 6.85 -4.70 -11.07
CA GLY A 121 7.86 -3.72 -11.45
C GLY A 121 8.60 -4.03 -12.75
N TRP A 122 8.66 -5.31 -13.15
CA TRP A 122 9.27 -5.73 -14.42
C TRP A 122 8.34 -5.63 -15.65
N GLU A 123 7.06 -5.32 -15.46
CA GLU A 123 6.06 -5.20 -16.54
C GLU A 123 5.90 -3.77 -17.07
N ARG A 124 6.94 -2.97 -16.93
CA ARG A 124 6.92 -1.59 -17.40
C ARG A 124 6.81 -1.49 -18.93
#